data_8256a930a149fdcd42ff744d22b4c9b6
#
_entry.id   8256a930a149fdcd42ff744d22b4c9b6
#
_cell.length_a   1.000
_cell.length_b   1.000
_cell.length_c   1.000
_cell.angle_alpha   90.00
_cell.angle_beta   90.00
_cell.angle_gamma   90.00
#
_symmetry.space_group_name_H-M   'P 1'
#
loop_
_entity.id
_entity.type
_entity.pdbx_description
1 polymer ?
#
loop_
_entity_poly.entity_id
_entity_poly.type
_entity_poly.pdbx_seq_one_letter_code
_entity_poly.pdbx_strand_id
1 'polypeptide(L)'
;ENSGSSLQNGNGGFKVEGTKLLDANGKEFIMRGINHAHTWYLDEDTTAIKAIAETGSNVVRVVCSDGEQWTKDTEDMLETVIDLCIDNEMIAVVEVHDATGKDEKTALDKATDYWIEMKNALIGKEQYVILNIANEWTGGWNGELWRDGYTESIPKLREAGIKNTILVDAAGWGQYAKSIGDYGKEVFDSDPDKNTMFAVHMYGTAGKNSSVIEKNLRFATDNGLCVIVGEFGYTHTDGDVDEAFIMKYCQENSIGYIGWSWKGNSGGVEYLDIANSWDGSVLSADWGENLVNGENGIKQTSVKCSVFTKE
;
A
#
# COMPACT_ATOMS: atom_id res chain seq x y z
N GLU A 1 38.03 -17.29 -4.13
CA GLU A 1 37.57 -16.24 -3.25
C GLU A 1 36.78 -15.22 -4.09
N ASN A 2 35.48 -15.40 -4.21
CA ASN A 2 34.58 -14.42 -4.80
C ASN A 2 33.64 -13.96 -3.69
N SER A 3 34.02 -12.87 -3.04
CA SER A 3 33.13 -12.12 -2.17
C SER A 3 32.06 -11.44 -3.05
N GLY A 4 30.90 -12.07 -3.17
CA GLY A 4 29.72 -11.43 -3.72
C GLY A 4 29.33 -10.26 -2.84
N SER A 5 29.71 -9.04 -3.24
CA SER A 5 29.14 -7.84 -2.66
C SER A 5 27.64 -7.82 -2.96
N SER A 6 26.79 -8.01 -1.95
CA SER A 6 25.38 -7.69 -2.07
C SER A 6 25.29 -6.21 -2.48
N LEU A 7 24.76 -5.96 -3.68
CA LEU A 7 24.50 -4.61 -4.16
C LEU A 7 23.37 -4.03 -3.29
N GLN A 8 23.72 -3.33 -2.22
CA GLN A 8 22.76 -2.52 -1.50
C GLN A 8 22.21 -1.47 -2.46
N ASN A 9 20.88 -1.30 -2.48
CA ASN A 9 20.25 -0.23 -3.23
C ASN A 9 20.81 1.11 -2.77
N GLY A 10 21.02 2.06 -3.67
CA GLY A 10 21.73 3.31 -3.40
C GLY A 10 21.11 4.21 -2.31
N ASN A 11 19.83 3.96 -1.92
CA ASN A 11 19.15 4.64 -0.82
C ASN A 11 19.14 3.82 0.49
N GLY A 12 19.75 2.64 0.50
CA GLY A 12 19.71 1.71 1.65
C GLY A 12 18.35 1.05 1.91
N GLY A 13 17.41 1.13 0.97
CA GLY A 13 16.04 0.65 1.13
C GLY A 13 15.46 -0.02 -0.11
N PHE A 14 14.13 -0.04 -0.18
CA PHE A 14 13.43 -0.55 -1.35
C PHE A 14 13.77 0.23 -2.62
N LYS A 15 13.72 -0.46 -3.75
CA LYS A 15 13.89 0.12 -5.07
C LYS A 15 12.95 -0.52 -6.09
N VAL A 16 12.35 0.34 -6.90
CA VAL A 16 11.58 -0.08 -8.08
C VAL A 16 12.54 -0.31 -9.25
N GLU A 17 12.40 -1.45 -9.91
CA GLU A 17 13.13 -1.79 -11.13
C GLU A 17 12.17 -2.39 -12.14
N GLY A 18 11.77 -1.58 -13.12
CA GLY A 18 10.70 -1.96 -14.05
C GLY A 18 9.39 -2.24 -13.32
N THR A 19 8.84 -3.44 -13.50
CA THR A 19 7.62 -3.89 -12.82
C THR A 19 7.85 -4.49 -11.44
N LYS A 20 9.10 -4.57 -10.99
CA LYS A 20 9.49 -5.24 -9.74
C LYS A 20 9.78 -4.26 -8.62
N LEU A 21 9.45 -4.67 -7.41
CA LEU A 21 9.91 -4.04 -6.19
C LEU A 21 11.01 -4.90 -5.58
N LEU A 22 12.20 -4.31 -5.42
CA LEU A 22 13.34 -4.97 -4.78
C LEU A 22 13.51 -4.45 -3.36
N ASP A 23 13.78 -5.34 -2.41
CA ASP A 23 14.11 -4.96 -1.04
C ASP A 23 15.54 -4.41 -0.90
N ALA A 24 15.94 -4.01 0.29
CA ALA A 24 17.26 -3.42 0.55
C ALA A 24 18.43 -4.36 0.21
N ASN A 25 18.19 -5.66 0.16
CA ASN A 25 19.17 -6.67 -0.25
C ASN A 25 19.13 -6.96 -1.76
N GLY A 26 18.31 -6.24 -2.52
CA GLY A 26 18.14 -6.43 -3.96
C GLY A 26 17.30 -7.66 -4.34
N LYS A 27 16.60 -8.26 -3.40
CA LYS A 27 15.69 -9.39 -3.66
C LYS A 27 14.29 -8.88 -3.97
N GLU A 28 13.61 -9.54 -4.92
CA GLU A 28 12.21 -9.20 -5.23
C GLU A 28 11.33 -9.42 -4.01
N PHE A 29 10.50 -8.43 -3.70
CA PHE A 29 9.56 -8.46 -2.60
C PHE A 29 8.13 -8.33 -3.12
N ILE A 30 7.31 -9.34 -2.85
CA ILE A 30 5.92 -9.40 -3.27
C ILE A 30 5.04 -9.25 -2.04
N MET A 31 4.32 -8.14 -1.96
CA MET A 31 3.46 -7.83 -0.82
C MET A 31 2.30 -8.81 -0.70
N ARG A 32 2.10 -9.33 0.49
CA ARG A 32 0.97 -10.14 0.92
C ARG A 32 0.57 -9.70 2.31
N GLY A 33 -0.45 -8.87 2.41
CA GLY A 33 -0.78 -8.30 3.70
C GLY A 33 -2.17 -7.70 3.82
N ILE A 34 -2.32 -6.86 4.83
CA ILE A 34 -3.60 -6.38 5.33
C ILE A 34 -3.47 -4.90 5.69
N ASN A 35 -4.53 -4.13 5.40
CA ASN A 35 -4.68 -2.76 5.86
C ASN A 35 -5.11 -2.74 7.33
N HIS A 36 -4.51 -1.85 8.12
CA HIS A 36 -4.86 -1.62 9.53
C HIS A 36 -5.31 -0.19 9.78
N ALA A 37 -6.45 -0.05 10.44
CA ALA A 37 -7.14 1.20 10.71
C ALA A 37 -6.52 1.98 11.90
N HIS A 38 -5.21 2.18 11.90
CA HIS A 38 -4.41 2.76 12.98
C HIS A 38 -4.98 4.05 13.54
N THR A 39 -5.19 5.08 12.72
CA THR A 39 -5.56 6.41 13.22
C THR A 39 -6.91 6.43 13.97
N TRP A 40 -7.78 5.46 13.69
CA TRP A 40 -9.09 5.36 14.34
C TRP A 40 -9.09 4.45 15.57
N TYR A 41 -8.09 3.60 15.74
CA TYR A 41 -8.04 2.55 16.76
C TYR A 41 -6.64 2.39 17.35
N LEU A 42 -6.04 3.48 17.81
CA LEU A 42 -4.67 3.52 18.35
C LEU A 42 -4.44 2.50 19.47
N ASP A 43 -5.43 2.30 20.35
CA ASP A 43 -5.32 1.37 21.47
C ASP A 43 -5.24 -0.10 21.04
N GLU A 44 -5.60 -0.39 19.79
CA GLU A 44 -5.59 -1.74 19.23
C GLU A 44 -4.32 -2.08 18.43
N ASP A 45 -3.44 -1.12 18.18
CA ASP A 45 -2.26 -1.30 17.32
C ASP A 45 -1.42 -2.51 17.70
N THR A 46 -1.07 -2.63 18.98
CA THR A 46 -0.21 -3.73 19.47
C THR A 46 -0.87 -5.09 19.23
N THR A 47 -2.15 -5.22 19.53
CA THR A 47 -2.91 -6.47 19.34
C THR A 47 -3.09 -6.78 17.86
N ALA A 48 -3.52 -5.80 17.08
CA ALA A 48 -3.84 -5.97 15.66
C ALA A 48 -2.59 -6.29 14.83
N ILE A 49 -1.50 -5.55 15.00
CA ILE A 49 -0.28 -5.74 14.19
C ILE A 49 0.35 -7.10 14.47
N LYS A 50 0.38 -7.53 15.74
CA LYS A 50 0.81 -8.88 16.08
C LYS A 50 -0.06 -9.95 15.42
N ALA A 51 -1.38 -9.81 15.49
CA ALA A 51 -2.32 -10.76 14.90
C ALA A 51 -2.21 -10.80 13.36
N ILE A 52 -2.01 -9.64 12.72
CA ILE A 52 -1.77 -9.57 11.27
C ILE A 52 -0.48 -10.32 10.90
N ALA A 53 0.60 -10.18 11.67
CA ALA A 53 1.82 -10.95 11.45
C ALA A 53 1.59 -12.46 11.56
N GLU A 54 0.77 -12.88 12.51
CA GLU A 54 0.42 -14.31 12.73
C GLU A 54 -0.39 -14.92 11.57
N THR A 55 -1.02 -14.09 10.71
CA THR A 55 -1.62 -14.57 9.46
C THR A 55 -0.59 -15.00 8.41
N GLY A 56 0.69 -14.69 8.61
CA GLY A 56 1.75 -14.84 7.63
C GLY A 56 1.99 -13.60 6.77
N SER A 57 1.27 -12.50 7.02
CA SER A 57 1.45 -11.23 6.30
C SER A 57 2.89 -10.75 6.37
N ASN A 58 3.42 -10.22 5.27
CA ASN A 58 4.75 -9.62 5.18
C ASN A 58 4.73 -8.09 5.13
N VAL A 59 3.53 -7.50 5.09
CA VAL A 59 3.30 -6.06 4.99
C VAL A 59 2.01 -5.66 5.71
N VAL A 60 2.01 -4.48 6.30
CA VAL A 60 0.81 -3.80 6.82
C VAL A 60 0.73 -2.44 6.14
N ARG A 61 -0.43 -2.10 5.57
CA ARG A 61 -0.72 -0.74 5.14
C ARG A 61 -1.42 -0.02 6.28
N VAL A 62 -0.80 1.04 6.78
CA VAL A 62 -1.16 1.74 8.01
C VAL A 62 -1.92 3.01 7.67
N VAL A 63 -3.17 3.08 8.09
CA VAL A 63 -4.04 4.25 7.91
C VAL A 63 -3.63 5.34 8.90
N CYS A 64 -3.13 6.47 8.39
CA CYS A 64 -2.74 7.64 9.19
C CYS A 64 -3.58 8.86 8.84
N SER A 65 -3.54 9.90 9.71
CA SER A 65 -4.25 11.16 9.50
C SER A 65 -3.29 12.36 9.55
N ASP A 66 -3.48 13.29 8.63
CA ASP A 66 -2.80 14.59 8.64
C ASP A 66 -3.54 15.66 9.47
N GLY A 67 -4.65 15.28 10.08
CA GLY A 67 -5.47 16.13 10.94
C GLY A 67 -6.57 16.92 10.22
N GLU A 68 -6.79 16.69 8.91
CA GLU A 68 -7.86 17.37 8.19
C GLU A 68 -9.24 16.83 8.58
N GLN A 69 -9.37 15.51 8.66
CA GLN A 69 -10.64 14.86 8.99
C GLN A 69 -10.63 14.24 10.39
N TRP A 70 -9.50 13.73 10.83
CA TRP A 70 -9.37 13.02 12.12
C TRP A 70 -8.23 13.59 12.93
N THR A 71 -7.98 13.02 14.11
CA THR A 71 -6.86 13.41 14.95
C THR A 71 -5.55 13.17 14.22
N LYS A 72 -4.74 14.21 14.10
CA LYS A 72 -3.44 14.16 13.45
C LYS A 72 -2.51 13.16 14.15
N ASP A 73 -1.95 12.24 13.38
CA ASP A 73 -0.87 11.40 13.86
C ASP A 73 0.41 12.23 14.03
N THR A 74 0.96 12.20 15.24
CA THR A 74 2.23 12.87 15.55
C THR A 74 3.42 12.02 15.08
N GLU A 75 4.62 12.60 15.07
CA GLU A 75 5.84 11.87 14.75
C GLU A 75 6.03 10.67 15.68
N ASP A 76 5.83 10.84 17.00
CA ASP A 76 5.93 9.75 17.98
C ASP A 76 4.91 8.63 17.72
N MET A 77 3.69 8.96 17.30
CA MET A 77 2.66 7.98 16.97
C MET A 77 3.04 7.19 15.72
N LEU A 78 3.57 7.86 14.71
CA LEU A 78 4.07 7.22 13.49
C LEU A 78 5.25 6.29 13.79
N GLU A 79 6.24 6.77 14.54
CA GLU A 79 7.39 5.96 14.93
C GLU A 79 6.95 4.72 15.70
N THR A 80 6.01 4.87 16.64
CA THR A 80 5.49 3.76 17.44
C THR A 80 4.86 2.68 16.57
N VAL A 81 3.97 3.04 15.64
CA VAL A 81 3.29 2.05 14.79
C VAL A 81 4.25 1.43 13.77
N ILE A 82 5.18 2.18 13.25
CA ILE A 82 6.24 1.67 12.35
C ILE A 82 7.10 0.65 13.10
N ASP A 83 7.53 0.98 14.31
CA ASP A 83 8.37 0.07 15.12
C ASP A 83 7.60 -1.22 15.48
N LEU A 84 6.30 -1.15 15.75
CA LEU A 84 5.46 -2.33 15.92
C LEU A 84 5.46 -3.24 14.68
N CYS A 85 5.39 -2.65 13.48
CA CYS A 85 5.49 -3.43 12.24
C CYS A 85 6.87 -4.09 12.12
N ILE A 86 7.94 -3.36 12.36
CA ILE A 86 9.32 -3.85 12.30
C ILE A 86 9.55 -4.97 13.33
N ASP A 87 9.10 -4.78 14.57
CA ASP A 87 9.23 -5.76 15.65
C ASP A 87 8.48 -7.07 15.35
N ASN A 88 7.43 -6.99 14.56
CA ASN A 88 6.68 -8.14 14.06
C ASN A 88 7.15 -8.60 12.66
N GLU A 89 8.32 -8.14 12.21
CA GLU A 89 8.98 -8.55 10.97
C GLU A 89 8.11 -8.33 9.72
N MET A 90 7.37 -7.21 9.67
CA MET A 90 6.58 -6.78 8.52
C MET A 90 7.02 -5.42 8.00
N ILE A 91 6.91 -5.23 6.69
CA ILE A 91 7.09 -3.93 6.05
C ILE A 91 5.88 -3.05 6.35
N ALA A 92 6.12 -1.78 6.65
CA ALA A 92 5.07 -0.78 6.85
C ALA A 92 4.88 0.04 5.56
N VAL A 93 3.66 0.09 5.06
CA VAL A 93 3.22 1.07 4.06
C VAL A 93 2.36 2.09 4.80
N VAL A 94 2.87 3.30 4.97
CA VAL A 94 2.14 4.36 5.68
C VAL A 94 1.45 5.29 4.70
N GLU A 95 0.20 5.71 4.99
CA GLU A 95 -0.58 6.55 4.10
C GLU A 95 -1.41 7.58 4.86
N VAL A 96 -1.68 8.75 4.25
CA VAL A 96 -2.65 9.74 4.76
C VAL A 96 -4.01 9.46 4.15
N HIS A 97 -5.00 9.19 5.01
CA HIS A 97 -6.35 8.80 4.59
C HIS A 97 -7.31 9.99 4.39
N ASP A 98 -6.93 11.17 4.88
CA ASP A 98 -7.77 12.38 4.85
C ASP A 98 -8.08 12.88 3.44
N ALA A 99 -7.23 12.58 2.47
CA ALA A 99 -7.39 13.00 1.08
C ALA A 99 -8.36 12.12 0.27
N THR A 100 -8.91 11.06 0.87
CA THR A 100 -9.77 10.07 0.20
C THR A 100 -10.92 10.72 -0.57
N GLY A 101 -10.98 10.47 -1.87
CA GLY A 101 -12.07 10.91 -2.74
C GLY A 101 -12.17 12.41 -2.99
N LYS A 102 -11.19 13.19 -2.58
CA LYS A 102 -11.16 14.64 -2.82
C LYS A 102 -10.53 14.95 -4.16
N ASP A 103 -11.04 15.99 -4.83
CA ASP A 103 -10.50 16.51 -6.11
C ASP A 103 -9.66 17.77 -5.91
N GLU A 104 -9.74 18.40 -4.75
CA GLU A 104 -8.98 19.60 -4.45
C GLU A 104 -7.48 19.25 -4.32
N LYS A 105 -6.65 19.95 -5.09
CA LYS A 105 -5.20 19.82 -5.01
C LYS A 105 -4.67 20.10 -3.60
N THR A 106 -5.34 21.01 -2.88
CA THR A 106 -4.98 21.36 -1.48
C THR A 106 -5.02 20.14 -0.54
N ALA A 107 -5.85 19.13 -0.82
CA ALA A 107 -5.87 17.89 -0.02
C ALA A 107 -4.57 17.08 -0.20
N LEU A 108 -4.08 16.97 -1.43
CA LEU A 108 -2.79 16.34 -1.72
C LEU A 108 -1.62 17.18 -1.20
N ASP A 109 -1.68 18.49 -1.32
CA ASP A 109 -0.64 19.40 -0.81
C ASP A 109 -0.52 19.26 0.70
N LYS A 110 -1.64 19.18 1.41
CA LYS A 110 -1.63 18.97 2.86
C LYS A 110 -1.02 17.63 3.27
N ALA A 111 -1.36 16.55 2.58
CA ALA A 111 -0.74 15.25 2.80
C ALA A 111 0.77 15.29 2.53
N THR A 112 1.19 15.96 1.47
CA THR A 112 2.61 16.14 1.13
C THR A 112 3.35 16.91 2.22
N ASP A 113 2.79 18.03 2.66
CA ASP A 113 3.38 18.86 3.73
C ASP A 113 3.44 18.11 5.06
N TYR A 114 2.42 17.29 5.37
CA TYR A 114 2.42 16.41 6.52
C TYR A 114 3.61 15.43 6.51
N TRP A 115 3.86 14.77 5.39
CA TRP A 115 4.99 13.85 5.29
C TRP A 115 6.34 14.56 5.40
N ILE A 116 6.45 15.78 4.89
CA ILE A 116 7.66 16.61 5.07
C ILE A 116 7.86 16.97 6.54
N GLU A 117 6.78 17.32 7.24
CA GLU A 117 6.81 17.56 8.69
C GLU A 117 7.24 16.29 9.46
N MET A 118 6.74 15.12 9.05
CA MET A 118 6.98 13.83 9.72
C MET A 118 8.21 13.07 9.18
N LYS A 119 9.05 13.71 8.38
CA LYS A 119 10.14 13.03 7.66
C LYS A 119 11.11 12.27 8.54
N ASN A 120 11.28 12.66 9.81
CA ASN A 120 12.18 11.96 10.72
C ASN A 120 11.69 10.54 11.07
N ALA A 121 10.38 10.29 11.00
CA ALA A 121 9.83 8.95 11.15
C ALA A 121 10.11 8.04 9.94
N LEU A 122 10.49 8.63 8.79
CA LEU A 122 10.71 7.93 7.51
C LEU A 122 12.19 7.77 7.18
N ILE A 123 12.98 8.85 7.34
CA ILE A 123 14.40 8.90 6.99
C ILE A 123 15.19 7.95 7.91
N GLY A 124 16.01 7.10 7.29
CA GLY A 124 16.76 6.05 7.99
C GLY A 124 16.00 4.72 8.12
N LYS A 125 14.73 4.68 7.70
CA LYS A 125 13.89 3.47 7.70
C LYS A 125 13.49 3.01 6.28
N GLU A 126 14.25 3.40 5.28
CA GLU A 126 13.96 3.12 3.87
C GLU A 126 13.87 1.63 3.54
N GLN A 127 14.52 0.79 4.33
CA GLN A 127 14.45 -0.67 4.19
C GLN A 127 13.18 -1.30 4.78
N TYR A 128 12.41 -0.55 5.58
CA TYR A 128 11.23 -1.04 6.30
C TYR A 128 9.95 -0.31 5.95
N VAL A 129 10.03 0.90 5.38
CA VAL A 129 8.89 1.80 5.20
C VAL A 129 8.77 2.26 3.76
N ILE A 130 7.59 2.06 3.20
CA ILE A 130 7.16 2.60 1.91
C ILE A 130 6.14 3.69 2.17
N LEU A 131 6.29 4.83 1.48
CA LEU A 131 5.44 6.00 1.63
C LEU A 131 4.34 6.03 0.58
N ASN A 132 3.11 5.79 0.99
CA ASN A 132 1.91 5.98 0.18
C ASN A 132 1.35 7.38 0.47
N ILE A 133 1.60 8.34 -0.41
CA ILE A 133 1.45 9.77 -0.12
C ILE A 133 0.06 10.11 0.39
N ALA A 134 -0.99 9.69 -0.34
CA ALA A 134 -2.37 10.01 -0.03
C ALA A 134 -3.29 8.87 -0.49
N ASN A 135 -4.20 8.43 0.38
CA ASN A 135 -5.19 7.45 0.00
C ASN A 135 -6.17 8.04 -1.00
N GLU A 136 -6.36 7.37 -2.12
CA GLU A 136 -7.43 7.58 -3.09
C GLU A 136 -7.66 9.05 -3.52
N TRP A 137 -6.62 9.81 -3.66
CA TRP A 137 -6.69 11.11 -4.31
C TRP A 137 -6.46 10.90 -5.83
N THR A 138 -7.36 11.23 -6.71
CA THR A 138 -8.61 12.00 -6.72
C THR A 138 -9.85 11.11 -6.62
N GLY A 139 -11.03 11.70 -6.26
CA GLY A 139 -12.32 11.01 -6.37
C GLY A 139 -12.83 10.97 -7.81
N GLY A 140 -12.64 12.04 -8.56
CA GLY A 140 -13.01 12.12 -9.97
C GLY A 140 -12.13 11.26 -10.89
N TRP A 141 -12.69 10.87 -12.03
CA TRP A 141 -11.97 10.14 -13.07
C TRP A 141 -11.22 11.12 -13.99
N ASN A 142 -10.32 11.89 -13.39
CA ASN A 142 -9.54 12.93 -14.03
C ASN A 142 -8.03 12.61 -13.92
N GLY A 143 -7.50 11.91 -14.93
CA GLY A 143 -6.10 11.53 -14.98
C GLY A 143 -5.13 12.70 -15.10
N GLU A 144 -5.55 13.82 -15.74
CA GLU A 144 -4.68 15.00 -15.86
C GLU A 144 -4.50 15.71 -14.52
N LEU A 145 -5.58 15.89 -13.75
CA LEU A 145 -5.50 16.44 -12.41
C LEU A 145 -4.62 15.58 -11.51
N TRP A 146 -4.80 14.26 -11.56
CA TRP A 146 -4.00 13.28 -10.84
C TRP A 146 -2.51 13.38 -11.18
N ARG A 147 -2.18 13.39 -12.48
CA ARG A 147 -0.81 13.59 -12.98
C ARG A 147 -0.21 14.89 -12.45
N ASP A 148 -0.92 16.01 -12.63
CA ASP A 148 -0.41 17.33 -12.28
C ASP A 148 -0.14 17.45 -10.77
N GLY A 149 -1.01 16.88 -9.95
CA GLY A 149 -0.81 16.84 -8.51
C GLY A 149 0.45 16.05 -8.10
N TYR A 150 0.58 14.82 -8.57
CA TYR A 150 1.70 13.97 -8.15
C TYR A 150 3.05 14.36 -8.77
N THR A 151 3.07 14.89 -9.99
CA THR A 151 4.31 15.41 -10.59
C THR A 151 4.85 16.65 -9.86
N GLU A 152 4.02 17.33 -9.08
CA GLU A 152 4.42 18.41 -8.18
C GLU A 152 4.77 17.89 -6.77
N SER A 153 3.99 16.96 -6.23
CA SER A 153 4.15 16.42 -4.87
C SER A 153 5.46 15.63 -4.71
N ILE A 154 5.76 14.72 -5.63
CA ILE A 154 6.91 13.81 -5.51
C ILE A 154 8.25 14.56 -5.43
N PRO A 155 8.56 15.52 -6.31
CA PRO A 155 9.80 16.30 -6.19
C PRO A 155 9.94 17.03 -4.86
N LYS A 156 8.86 17.55 -4.28
CA LYS A 156 8.89 18.21 -2.96
C LYS A 156 9.31 17.25 -1.85
N LEU A 157 8.80 16.02 -1.87
CA LEU A 157 9.20 14.98 -0.91
C LEU A 157 10.69 14.64 -1.04
N ARG A 158 11.19 14.51 -2.27
CA ARG A 158 12.60 14.25 -2.54
C ARG A 158 13.50 15.40 -2.12
N GLU A 159 13.11 16.64 -2.37
CA GLU A 159 13.83 17.83 -1.91
C GLU A 159 13.91 17.91 -0.38
N ALA A 160 12.89 17.44 0.33
CA ALA A 160 12.89 17.34 1.78
C ALA A 160 13.81 16.25 2.34
N GLY A 161 14.40 15.41 1.49
CA GLY A 161 15.33 14.34 1.87
C GLY A 161 14.68 12.97 2.10
N ILE A 162 13.40 12.81 1.78
CA ILE A 162 12.69 11.52 1.87
C ILE A 162 13.10 10.64 0.69
N LYS A 163 13.74 9.50 0.99
CA LYS A 163 14.28 8.54 0.00
C LYS A 163 13.49 7.23 -0.08
N ASN A 164 12.53 7.04 0.80
CA ASN A 164 11.65 5.87 0.81
C ASN A 164 10.99 5.68 -0.56
N THR A 165 10.78 4.43 -0.97
CA THR A 165 9.94 4.16 -2.15
C THR A 165 8.59 4.82 -1.97
N ILE A 166 8.12 5.50 -3.01
CA ILE A 166 6.82 6.18 -3.03
C ILE A 166 5.80 5.27 -3.70
N LEU A 167 4.63 5.17 -3.09
CA LEU A 167 3.46 4.49 -3.63
C LEU A 167 2.38 5.53 -3.92
N VAL A 168 1.82 5.50 -5.14
CA VAL A 168 0.78 6.41 -5.61
C VAL A 168 -0.46 5.61 -6.00
N ASP A 169 -1.59 5.91 -5.36
CA ASP A 169 -2.88 5.29 -5.71
C ASP A 169 -3.41 5.88 -7.02
N ALA A 170 -4.06 5.05 -7.84
CA ALA A 170 -4.77 5.51 -9.03
C ALA A 170 -5.84 6.57 -8.70
N ALA A 171 -6.22 7.38 -9.67
CA ALA A 171 -7.35 8.29 -9.57
C ALA A 171 -8.68 7.54 -9.40
N GLY A 172 -9.77 8.26 -9.23
CA GLY A 172 -11.12 7.69 -9.17
C GLY A 172 -11.33 6.76 -7.99
N TRP A 173 -11.04 7.21 -6.76
CA TRP A 173 -11.09 6.38 -5.55
C TRP A 173 -10.16 5.14 -5.67
N GLY A 174 -8.99 5.30 -6.25
CA GLY A 174 -8.05 4.21 -6.47
C GLY A 174 -8.46 3.22 -7.58
N GLN A 175 -9.65 3.33 -8.14
CA GLN A 175 -10.21 2.35 -9.09
C GLN A 175 -10.06 2.72 -10.57
N TYR A 176 -9.66 3.96 -10.89
CA TYR A 176 -9.42 4.41 -12.26
C TYR A 176 -7.98 4.10 -12.70
N ALA A 177 -7.70 2.81 -12.88
CA ALA A 177 -6.36 2.33 -13.24
C ALA A 177 -5.85 2.90 -14.58
N LYS A 178 -6.74 3.33 -15.48
CA LYS A 178 -6.36 3.98 -16.74
C LYS A 178 -5.56 5.27 -16.51
N SER A 179 -5.72 5.95 -15.36
CA SER A 179 -4.87 7.09 -15.00
C SER A 179 -3.39 6.72 -14.96
N ILE A 180 -3.07 5.53 -14.46
CA ILE A 180 -1.71 4.98 -14.47
C ILE A 180 -1.27 4.66 -15.90
N GLY A 181 -2.15 4.07 -16.70
CA GLY A 181 -1.86 3.75 -18.11
C GLY A 181 -1.56 4.99 -18.94
N ASP A 182 -2.33 6.03 -18.78
CA ASP A 182 -2.20 7.27 -19.58
C ASP A 182 -1.07 8.18 -19.06
N TYR A 183 -0.87 8.26 -17.74
CA TYR A 183 -0.02 9.28 -17.12
C TYR A 183 0.99 8.75 -16.10
N GLY A 184 0.95 7.46 -15.77
CA GLY A 184 1.83 6.87 -14.74
C GLY A 184 3.32 7.02 -15.08
N LYS A 185 3.67 6.96 -16.37
CA LYS A 185 5.05 7.19 -16.83
C LYS A 185 5.54 8.60 -16.53
N GLU A 186 4.70 9.62 -16.74
CA GLU A 186 5.03 11.02 -16.42
C GLU A 186 5.20 11.20 -14.90
N VAL A 187 4.32 10.58 -14.11
CA VAL A 187 4.44 10.61 -12.64
C VAL A 187 5.72 9.92 -12.19
N PHE A 188 6.05 8.75 -12.72
CA PHE A 188 7.31 8.05 -12.45
C PHE A 188 8.53 8.89 -12.84
N ASP A 189 8.48 9.51 -14.03
CA ASP A 189 9.59 10.30 -14.54
C ASP A 189 9.82 11.60 -13.75
N SER A 190 8.79 12.11 -13.07
CA SER A 190 8.90 13.27 -12.18
C SER A 190 9.71 12.98 -10.91
N ASP A 191 9.83 11.72 -10.53
CA ASP A 191 10.66 11.31 -9.40
C ASP A 191 12.15 11.33 -9.77
N PRO A 192 12.95 12.25 -9.19
CA PRO A 192 14.39 12.29 -9.47
C PRO A 192 15.12 11.00 -9.06
N ASP A 193 14.59 10.26 -8.07
CA ASP A 193 15.17 8.99 -7.61
C ASP A 193 14.66 7.78 -8.41
N LYS A 194 13.66 7.96 -9.30
CA LYS A 194 13.06 6.86 -10.08
C LYS A 194 12.62 5.68 -9.20
N ASN A 195 12.03 5.98 -8.06
CA ASN A 195 11.65 5.02 -7.04
C ASN A 195 10.18 5.19 -6.61
N THR A 196 9.30 5.21 -7.61
CA THR A 196 7.85 5.35 -7.45
C THR A 196 7.13 4.15 -8.05
N MET A 197 6.20 3.59 -7.29
CA MET A 197 5.31 2.52 -7.69
C MET A 197 3.84 2.95 -7.53
N PHE A 198 2.92 2.14 -8.05
CA PHE A 198 1.52 2.48 -8.13
C PHE A 198 0.63 1.43 -7.46
N ALA A 199 -0.56 1.86 -7.02
CA ALA A 199 -1.59 0.96 -6.50
C ALA A 199 -2.92 1.18 -7.23
N VAL A 200 -3.61 0.08 -7.46
CA VAL A 200 -5.02 0.07 -7.85
C VAL A 200 -5.81 -0.49 -6.68
N HIS A 201 -6.89 0.18 -6.30
CA HIS A 201 -7.84 -0.34 -5.33
C HIS A 201 -8.95 -1.07 -6.11
N MET A 202 -9.28 -2.29 -5.70
CA MET A 202 -10.20 -3.15 -6.44
C MET A 202 -11.42 -3.50 -5.62
N TYR A 203 -12.49 -2.77 -5.90
CA TYR A 203 -13.83 -3.07 -5.40
C TYR A 203 -14.76 -3.39 -6.57
N GLY A 204 -16.06 -3.15 -6.48
CA GLY A 204 -17.02 -3.55 -7.50
C GLY A 204 -16.84 -2.90 -8.88
N THR A 205 -16.09 -1.81 -8.98
CA THR A 205 -15.77 -1.15 -10.25
C THR A 205 -14.52 -1.75 -10.91
N ALA A 206 -13.40 -1.76 -10.21
CA ALA A 206 -12.12 -2.22 -10.76
C ALA A 206 -11.87 -3.72 -10.60
N GLY A 207 -12.59 -4.39 -9.69
CA GLY A 207 -12.38 -5.80 -9.33
C GLY A 207 -13.54 -6.73 -9.68
N LYS A 208 -14.48 -6.33 -10.53
CA LYS A 208 -15.75 -7.04 -10.73
C LYS A 208 -15.65 -8.39 -11.45
N ASN A 209 -14.65 -8.61 -12.27
CA ASN A 209 -14.42 -9.86 -12.97
C ASN A 209 -12.99 -9.95 -13.53
N SER A 210 -12.62 -11.15 -13.98
CA SER A 210 -11.27 -11.48 -14.45
C SER A 210 -10.76 -10.54 -15.56
N SER A 211 -11.57 -10.24 -16.56
CA SER A 211 -11.13 -9.41 -17.69
C SER A 211 -10.88 -7.96 -17.28
N VAL A 212 -11.68 -7.43 -16.36
CA VAL A 212 -11.52 -6.07 -15.82
C VAL A 212 -10.29 -6.00 -14.90
N ILE A 213 -10.09 -6.98 -14.04
CA ILE A 213 -8.92 -7.06 -13.13
C ILE A 213 -7.63 -7.11 -13.95
N GLU A 214 -7.53 -8.01 -14.90
CA GLU A 214 -6.35 -8.14 -15.77
C GLU A 214 -6.07 -6.84 -16.51
N LYS A 215 -7.09 -6.25 -17.16
CA LYS A 215 -6.94 -4.98 -17.87
C LYS A 215 -6.44 -3.87 -16.97
N ASN A 216 -6.99 -3.74 -15.76
CA ASN A 216 -6.62 -2.69 -14.82
C ASN A 216 -5.16 -2.82 -14.34
N LEU A 217 -4.68 -4.01 -14.09
CA LEU A 217 -3.27 -4.22 -13.69
C LEU A 217 -2.32 -4.05 -14.87
N ARG A 218 -2.73 -4.41 -16.08
CA ARG A 218 -1.93 -4.25 -17.29
C ARG A 218 -1.72 -2.80 -17.70
N PHE A 219 -2.57 -1.87 -17.30
CA PHE A 219 -2.30 -0.45 -17.50
C PHE A 219 -0.93 -0.02 -16.93
N ALA A 220 -0.53 -0.59 -15.81
CA ALA A 220 0.79 -0.34 -15.26
C ALA A 220 1.87 -1.25 -15.88
N THR A 221 1.66 -2.56 -15.87
CA THR A 221 2.68 -3.53 -16.26
C THR A 221 3.06 -3.46 -17.74
N ASP A 222 2.10 -3.16 -18.63
CA ASP A 222 2.39 -2.95 -20.06
C ASP A 222 3.24 -1.68 -20.32
N ASN A 223 3.27 -0.76 -19.36
CA ASN A 223 4.11 0.44 -19.39
C ASN A 223 5.42 0.28 -18.60
N GLY A 224 5.74 -0.92 -18.13
CA GLY A 224 6.94 -1.19 -17.35
C GLY A 224 6.92 -0.56 -15.96
N LEU A 225 5.73 -0.32 -15.39
CA LEU A 225 5.54 0.27 -14.07
C LEU A 225 5.23 -0.80 -13.03
N CYS A 226 5.78 -0.64 -11.83
CA CYS A 226 5.49 -1.49 -10.69
C CYS A 226 4.12 -1.14 -10.11
N VAL A 227 3.27 -2.14 -9.92
CA VAL A 227 1.91 -1.98 -9.40
C VAL A 227 1.58 -3.04 -8.35
N ILE A 228 0.74 -2.65 -7.40
CA ILE A 228 0.09 -3.54 -6.44
C ILE A 228 -1.41 -3.30 -6.41
N VAL A 229 -2.14 -4.25 -5.85
CA VAL A 229 -3.52 -4.02 -5.38
C VAL A 229 -3.43 -3.55 -3.92
N GLY A 230 -3.55 -2.24 -3.71
CA GLY A 230 -3.34 -1.62 -2.39
C GLY A 230 -4.51 -1.81 -1.42
N GLU A 231 -5.70 -1.98 -1.97
CA GLU A 231 -6.92 -2.35 -1.25
C GLU A 231 -7.77 -3.24 -2.13
N PHE A 232 -8.44 -4.22 -1.54
CA PHE A 232 -9.54 -4.97 -2.14
C PHE A 232 -10.36 -5.67 -1.05
N GLY A 233 -11.59 -5.98 -1.37
CA GLY A 233 -12.49 -6.78 -0.56
C GLY A 233 -13.17 -7.84 -1.43
N TYR A 234 -14.17 -8.54 -0.90
CA TYR A 234 -14.96 -9.51 -1.66
C TYR A 234 -16.27 -8.92 -2.22
N THR A 235 -16.72 -7.81 -1.62
CA THR A 235 -17.87 -7.02 -2.06
C THR A 235 -17.74 -5.59 -1.57
N HIS A 236 -18.42 -4.63 -2.18
CA HIS A 236 -18.53 -3.28 -1.67
C HIS A 236 -19.81 -2.60 -2.20
N THR A 237 -20.02 -1.34 -1.82
CA THR A 237 -21.22 -0.55 -2.19
C THR A 237 -21.42 -0.42 -3.71
N ASP A 238 -20.35 -0.53 -4.49
CA ASP A 238 -20.35 -0.49 -5.96
C ASP A 238 -20.44 -1.86 -6.63
N GLY A 239 -20.55 -2.95 -5.86
CA GLY A 239 -20.79 -4.28 -6.36
C GLY A 239 -19.88 -5.37 -5.83
N ASP A 240 -20.10 -6.56 -6.37
CA ASP A 240 -19.32 -7.75 -6.06
C ASP A 240 -17.91 -7.67 -6.64
N VAL A 241 -16.97 -8.34 -5.99
CA VAL A 241 -15.55 -8.38 -6.37
C VAL A 241 -15.14 -9.83 -6.62
N ASP A 242 -14.38 -10.07 -7.66
CA ASP A 242 -13.77 -11.38 -7.92
C ASP A 242 -12.40 -11.47 -7.20
N GLU A 243 -12.45 -11.51 -5.88
CA GLU A 243 -11.26 -11.54 -5.02
C GLU A 243 -10.40 -12.78 -5.24
N ALA A 244 -11.03 -13.90 -5.59
CA ALA A 244 -10.31 -15.13 -5.90
C ALA A 244 -9.44 -14.95 -7.15
N PHE A 245 -9.94 -14.29 -8.18
CA PHE A 245 -9.17 -13.99 -9.37
C PHE A 245 -8.10 -12.94 -9.12
N ILE A 246 -8.36 -11.92 -8.28
CA ILE A 246 -7.34 -10.94 -7.87
C ILE A 246 -6.14 -11.66 -7.25
N MET A 247 -6.37 -12.51 -6.26
CA MET A 247 -5.29 -13.25 -5.59
C MET A 247 -4.55 -14.19 -6.55
N LYS A 248 -5.28 -14.91 -7.41
CA LYS A 248 -4.70 -15.80 -8.43
C LYS A 248 -3.83 -15.02 -9.42
N TYR A 249 -4.37 -13.98 -10.04
CA TYR A 249 -3.65 -13.17 -11.03
C TYR A 249 -2.40 -12.50 -10.44
N CYS A 250 -2.53 -11.95 -9.23
CA CYS A 250 -1.40 -11.36 -8.52
C CYS A 250 -0.30 -12.38 -8.24
N GLN A 251 -0.67 -13.61 -7.84
CA GLN A 251 0.32 -14.68 -7.61
C GLN A 251 1.00 -15.11 -8.91
N GLU A 252 0.25 -15.30 -9.99
CA GLU A 252 0.78 -15.72 -11.28
C GLU A 252 1.69 -14.67 -11.94
N ASN A 253 1.50 -13.38 -11.62
CA ASN A 253 2.22 -12.27 -12.22
C ASN A 253 3.17 -11.54 -11.26
N SER A 254 3.43 -12.09 -10.09
CA SER A 254 4.31 -11.48 -9.06
C SER A 254 3.90 -10.06 -8.67
N ILE A 255 2.60 -9.83 -8.52
CA ILE A 255 2.02 -8.56 -8.11
C ILE A 255 1.65 -8.63 -6.63
N GLY A 256 1.95 -7.57 -5.87
CA GLY A 256 1.55 -7.46 -4.48
C GLY A 256 0.07 -7.22 -4.30
N TYR A 257 -0.51 -7.72 -3.20
CA TYR A 257 -1.86 -7.36 -2.77
C TYR A 257 -1.95 -7.13 -1.27
N ILE A 258 -2.86 -6.24 -0.88
CA ILE A 258 -3.13 -5.88 0.52
C ILE A 258 -4.65 -5.81 0.70
N GLY A 259 -5.22 -6.69 1.54
CA GLY A 259 -6.66 -6.75 1.78
C GLY A 259 -7.17 -5.61 2.68
N TRP A 260 -8.34 -5.09 2.41
CA TRP A 260 -9.02 -4.11 3.25
C TRP A 260 -10.10 -4.78 4.08
N SER A 261 -10.12 -4.67 5.37
CA SER A 261 -9.12 -4.25 6.35
C SER A 261 -9.22 -5.16 7.58
N TRP A 262 -8.24 -5.13 8.48
CA TRP A 262 -8.22 -6.06 9.61
C TRP A 262 -9.51 -6.05 10.41
N LYS A 263 -9.87 -4.88 10.97
CA LYS A 263 -11.11 -4.71 11.72
C LYS A 263 -11.43 -3.21 11.89
N GLY A 264 -12.67 -2.93 12.29
CA GLY A 264 -13.12 -1.59 12.67
C GLY A 264 -13.88 -0.86 11.56
N ASN A 265 -14.25 -1.55 10.48
CA ASN A 265 -15.16 -0.97 9.50
C ASN A 265 -16.52 -0.67 10.14
N SER A 266 -17.15 0.43 9.74
CA SER A 266 -18.41 0.90 10.31
C SER A 266 -19.29 1.55 9.22
N GLY A 267 -20.48 1.97 9.61
CA GLY A 267 -21.37 2.69 8.70
C GLY A 267 -22.00 1.82 7.59
N GLY A 268 -22.15 0.52 7.84
CA GLY A 268 -22.79 -0.42 6.91
C GLY A 268 -21.81 -1.16 6.01
N VAL A 269 -20.49 -1.02 6.25
CA VAL A 269 -19.44 -1.74 5.51
C VAL A 269 -18.65 -2.70 6.42
N GLU A 270 -19.22 -3.12 7.53
CA GLU A 270 -18.61 -4.04 8.50
C GLU A 270 -18.30 -5.41 7.90
N TYR A 271 -18.92 -5.75 6.77
CA TYR A 271 -18.62 -6.97 5.98
C TYR A 271 -17.18 -6.99 5.45
N LEU A 272 -16.48 -5.86 5.43
CA LEU A 272 -15.06 -5.79 5.04
C LEU A 272 -14.10 -6.16 6.17
N ASP A 273 -14.57 -6.33 7.41
CA ASP A 273 -13.73 -6.81 8.50
C ASP A 273 -13.16 -8.20 8.18
N ILE A 274 -11.83 -8.29 8.12
CA ILE A 274 -11.11 -9.55 7.91
C ILE A 274 -11.15 -10.40 9.17
N ALA A 275 -11.04 -9.77 10.34
CA ALA A 275 -11.12 -10.44 11.63
C ALA A 275 -12.38 -10.01 12.41
N ASN A 276 -13.01 -10.96 13.08
CA ASN A 276 -14.12 -10.68 13.97
C ASN A 276 -13.66 -10.19 15.36
N SER A 277 -12.38 -10.36 15.66
CA SER A 277 -11.73 -9.88 16.88
C SER A 277 -10.37 -9.26 16.56
N TRP A 278 -9.95 -8.27 17.36
CA TRP A 278 -8.67 -7.59 17.14
C TRP A 278 -7.46 -8.52 17.23
N ASP A 279 -7.54 -9.56 18.08
CA ASP A 279 -6.48 -10.56 18.27
C ASP A 279 -6.45 -11.64 17.18
N GLY A 280 -7.37 -11.58 16.21
CA GLY A 280 -7.41 -12.52 15.09
C GLY A 280 -7.80 -13.95 15.46
N SER A 281 -8.32 -14.19 16.67
CA SER A 281 -8.75 -15.53 17.10
C SER A 281 -9.90 -16.08 16.26
N VAL A 282 -10.68 -15.20 15.62
CA VAL A 282 -11.75 -15.56 14.70
C VAL A 282 -11.66 -14.68 13.46
N LEU A 283 -11.39 -15.29 12.31
CA LEU A 283 -11.47 -14.63 11.01
C LEU A 283 -12.92 -14.63 10.51
N SER A 284 -13.27 -13.61 9.71
CA SER A 284 -14.58 -13.59 9.05
C SER A 284 -14.68 -14.70 8.00
N ALA A 285 -15.84 -15.36 7.93
CA ALA A 285 -16.04 -16.52 7.07
C ALA A 285 -16.01 -16.18 5.57
N ASP A 286 -16.60 -15.04 5.21
CA ASP A 286 -16.74 -14.65 3.80
C ASP A 286 -15.51 -13.95 3.23
N TRP A 287 -14.72 -13.30 4.06
CA TRP A 287 -13.56 -12.52 3.63
C TRP A 287 -12.24 -13.00 4.25
N GLY A 288 -12.12 -12.95 5.57
CA GLY A 288 -10.86 -13.23 6.26
C GLY A 288 -10.33 -14.65 6.02
N GLU A 289 -11.19 -15.67 6.06
CA GLU A 289 -10.79 -17.03 5.77
C GLU A 289 -10.26 -17.20 4.34
N ASN A 290 -10.90 -16.58 3.36
CA ASN A 290 -10.47 -16.66 1.96
C ASN A 290 -9.13 -15.93 1.76
N LEU A 291 -8.98 -14.73 2.31
CA LEU A 291 -7.75 -13.93 2.16
C LEU A 291 -6.55 -14.60 2.83
N VAL A 292 -6.73 -15.15 4.02
CA VAL A 292 -5.63 -15.69 4.83
C VAL A 292 -5.36 -17.15 4.50
N ASN A 293 -6.37 -18.00 4.50
CA ASN A 293 -6.26 -19.47 4.40
C ASN A 293 -6.65 -20.03 3.02
N GLY A 294 -7.28 -19.22 2.17
CA GLY A 294 -7.77 -19.65 0.86
C GLY A 294 -6.68 -19.90 -0.17
N GLU A 295 -7.08 -20.39 -1.33
CA GLU A 295 -6.19 -20.59 -2.47
C GLU A 295 -5.58 -19.27 -2.92
N ASN A 296 -4.26 -19.23 -3.14
CA ASN A 296 -3.48 -18.03 -3.41
C ASN A 296 -3.53 -16.97 -2.30
N GLY A 297 -4.02 -17.33 -1.13
CA GLY A 297 -4.10 -16.48 0.05
C GLY A 297 -2.74 -16.23 0.71
N ILE A 298 -2.76 -15.42 1.76
CA ILE A 298 -1.55 -14.95 2.42
C ILE A 298 -0.67 -16.11 2.92
N LYS A 299 -1.24 -17.10 3.62
CA LYS A 299 -0.46 -18.23 4.17
C LYS A 299 0.22 -19.08 3.11
N GLN A 300 -0.38 -19.21 1.93
CA GLN A 300 0.20 -20.01 0.84
C GLN A 300 1.30 -19.27 0.07
N THR A 301 1.25 -17.95 0.01
CA THR A 301 2.01 -17.18 -0.99
C THR A 301 2.96 -16.15 -0.39
N SER A 302 2.79 -15.80 0.87
CA SER A 302 3.64 -14.80 1.52
C SER A 302 5.04 -15.33 1.77
N VAL A 303 6.03 -14.49 1.41
CA VAL A 303 7.44 -14.71 1.75
C VAL A 303 7.91 -13.50 2.56
N LYS A 304 8.52 -13.76 3.71
CA LYS A 304 9.07 -12.71 4.57
C LYS A 304 10.09 -11.87 3.82
N CYS A 305 10.07 -10.55 4.00
CA CYS A 305 11.09 -9.68 3.42
C CYS A 305 12.48 -10.08 3.90
N SER A 306 13.45 -10.11 3.00
CA SER A 306 14.78 -10.64 3.30
C SER A 306 15.53 -9.80 4.35
N VAL A 307 15.13 -8.56 4.58
CA VAL A 307 15.72 -7.71 5.63
C VAL A 307 15.50 -8.27 7.05
N PHE A 308 14.51 -9.14 7.22
CA PHE A 308 14.20 -9.82 8.49
C PHE A 308 14.73 -11.25 8.56
N THR A 309 15.30 -11.77 7.48
CA THR A 309 15.84 -13.12 7.46
C THR A 309 17.36 -13.08 7.71
N LYS A 310 17.84 -13.86 8.68
CA LYS A 310 19.29 -14.06 8.84
C LYS A 310 19.77 -14.93 7.67
N GLU A 311 20.76 -14.45 6.93
CA GLU A 311 21.53 -15.29 6.02
C GLU A 311 22.28 -16.38 6.80
#